data_33b238d2c3660cb956658568f4b5a2b2
#
_entry.id   33b238d2c3660cb956658568f4b5a2b2
#
_cell.length_a   1.000
_cell.length_b   1.000
_cell.length_c   1.000
_cell.angle_alpha   90.00
_cell.angle_beta   90.00
_cell.angle_gamma   90.00
#
_symmetry.space_group_name_H-M   'P 1'
#
loop_
_entity.id
_entity.type
_entity.pdbx_description
1 polymer ?
#
loop_
_entity_poly.entity_id
_entity_poly.type
_entity_poly.pdbx_seq_one_letter_code
_entity_poly.pdbx_strand_id
1 'polypeptide(L)'
;QSDNAKYVRKENRGNYNPAFNSAVESLGKEEFDQFKSNLDKYIDFVSWARFYPDLFLDLIKPKTGGINLHSDQRTFMRVAMRFLSMYGVYPRGWSKTFLEVITMFIACVFFPGIEFALTAQTKENASELLKDKHNDILKKYPWFKNEIYEAKFSRNDAEIRFVNDSRIDVLANSSSSKGQRRNII
;
A
#
# COMPACT_ATOMS: atom_id res chain seq x y z
N GLN A 1 -21.91 -3.64 1.04
CA GLN A 1 -20.88 -3.01 1.89
C GLN A 1 -19.59 -3.75 1.60
N SER A 2 -18.60 -3.04 1.07
CA SER A 2 -17.33 -3.65 0.73
C SER A 2 -16.63 -4.13 1.99
N ASP A 3 -16.07 -5.33 1.96
CA ASP A 3 -15.26 -5.92 3.05
C ASP A 3 -14.04 -5.06 3.45
N ASN A 4 -13.79 -3.99 2.74
CA ASN A 4 -12.69 -3.04 2.99
C ASN A 4 -12.84 -2.28 4.33
N ALA A 5 -14.04 -2.23 4.92
CA ALA A 5 -14.26 -1.57 6.21
C ALA A 5 -13.48 -2.22 7.37
N LYS A 6 -13.05 -3.48 7.22
CA LYS A 6 -12.26 -4.18 8.25
C LYS A 6 -10.80 -3.71 8.32
N TYR A 7 -10.29 -3.03 7.28
CA TYR A 7 -8.93 -2.48 7.26
C TYR A 7 -8.85 -1.05 7.79
N VAL A 8 -9.98 -0.41 8.04
CA VAL A 8 -10.01 0.92 8.65
C VAL A 8 -10.06 0.75 10.17
N ARG A 9 -9.14 1.38 10.90
CA ARG A 9 -9.16 1.37 12.36
C ARG A 9 -10.53 1.81 12.87
N LYS A 10 -11.02 1.12 13.90
CA LYS A 10 -12.35 1.38 14.48
C LYS A 10 -12.51 2.82 14.96
N GLU A 11 -11.41 3.42 15.43
CA GLU A 11 -11.32 4.79 15.90
C GLU A 11 -11.51 5.82 14.77
N ASN A 12 -11.18 5.45 13.54
CA ASN A 12 -11.31 6.32 12.37
C ASN A 12 -12.63 6.12 11.61
N ARG A 13 -13.51 5.23 12.10
CA ARG A 13 -14.82 5.03 11.50
C ARG A 13 -15.74 6.20 11.87
N GLY A 14 -15.87 7.14 10.98
CA GLY A 14 -16.85 8.23 11.08
C GLY A 14 -16.29 9.59 11.50
N ASN A 15 -15.00 9.70 11.83
CA ASN A 15 -14.42 10.99 12.23
C ASN A 15 -13.00 11.11 11.65
N TYR A 16 -12.91 11.16 10.34
CA TYR A 16 -11.65 11.14 9.61
C TYR A 16 -10.73 12.30 9.93
N ASN A 17 -11.29 13.46 10.14
CA ASN A 17 -10.54 14.66 10.44
C ASN A 17 -11.51 15.74 10.92
N PRO A 18 -11.46 16.17 12.19
CA PRO A 18 -12.29 17.25 12.70
C PRO A 18 -12.13 18.55 11.89
N ALA A 19 -10.92 18.83 11.43
CA ALA A 19 -10.67 20.00 10.58
C ALA A 19 -11.33 19.89 9.19
N PHE A 20 -11.41 18.68 8.64
CA PHE A 20 -12.11 18.40 7.39
C PHE A 20 -13.62 18.58 7.54
N ASN A 21 -14.21 18.03 8.59
CA ASN A 21 -15.64 18.18 8.86
C ASN A 21 -16.02 19.66 9.03
N SER A 22 -15.23 20.43 9.80
CA SER A 22 -15.48 21.85 10.00
C SER A 22 -15.28 22.66 8.70
N ALA A 23 -14.34 22.30 7.85
CA ALA A 23 -14.17 22.91 6.54
C ALA A 23 -15.36 22.62 5.61
N VAL A 24 -15.87 21.38 5.61
CA VAL A 24 -17.06 21.01 4.83
C VAL A 24 -18.32 21.72 5.32
N GLU A 25 -18.50 21.87 6.62
CA GLU A 25 -19.63 22.60 7.23
C GLU A 25 -19.62 24.09 6.88
N SER A 26 -18.45 24.66 6.56
CA SER A 26 -18.30 26.07 6.17
C SER A 26 -18.56 26.35 4.68
N LEU A 27 -18.72 25.31 3.85
CA LEU A 27 -18.96 25.46 2.41
C LEU A 27 -20.37 25.96 2.11
N GLY A 28 -20.49 26.82 1.11
CA GLY A 28 -21.79 27.18 0.53
C GLY A 28 -22.42 25.99 -0.20
N LYS A 29 -23.73 26.03 -0.46
CA LYS A 29 -24.47 24.93 -1.07
C LYS A 29 -23.87 24.48 -2.42
N GLU A 30 -23.52 25.42 -3.29
CA GLU A 30 -22.92 25.13 -4.60
C GLU A 30 -21.52 24.52 -4.47
N GLU A 31 -20.71 25.08 -3.57
CA GLU A 31 -19.37 24.54 -3.26
C GLU A 31 -19.44 23.13 -2.65
N PHE A 32 -20.45 22.90 -1.80
CA PHE A 32 -20.68 21.57 -1.20
C PHE A 32 -21.11 20.54 -2.26
N ASP A 33 -22.00 20.89 -3.19
CA ASP A 33 -22.44 20.00 -4.27
C ASP A 33 -21.28 19.66 -5.21
N GLN A 34 -20.43 20.64 -5.55
CA GLN A 34 -19.22 20.41 -6.34
C GLN A 34 -18.19 19.55 -5.60
N PHE A 35 -17.98 19.82 -4.31
CA PHE A 35 -17.12 19.00 -3.45
C PHE A 35 -17.61 17.55 -3.40
N LYS A 36 -18.92 17.34 -3.20
CA LYS A 36 -19.54 16.02 -3.17
C LYS A 36 -19.34 15.28 -4.51
N SER A 37 -19.55 15.94 -5.64
CA SER A 37 -19.31 15.36 -6.97
C SER A 37 -17.84 14.95 -7.17
N ASN A 38 -16.89 15.74 -6.67
CA ASN A 38 -15.47 15.42 -6.75
C ASN A 38 -15.10 14.28 -5.79
N LEU A 39 -15.72 14.21 -4.62
CA LEU A 39 -15.52 13.13 -3.66
C LEU A 39 -16.00 11.79 -4.23
N ASP A 40 -17.16 11.77 -4.89
CA ASP A 40 -17.68 10.55 -5.54
C ASP A 40 -16.70 10.04 -6.61
N LYS A 41 -16.18 10.94 -7.46
CA LYS A 41 -15.15 10.59 -8.45
C LYS A 41 -13.87 10.06 -7.81
N TYR A 42 -13.47 10.64 -6.68
CA TYR A 42 -12.31 10.16 -5.93
C TYR A 42 -12.55 8.76 -5.34
N ILE A 43 -13.72 8.52 -4.77
CA ILE A 43 -14.11 7.19 -4.26
C ILE A 43 -14.10 6.15 -5.37
N ASP A 44 -14.64 6.48 -6.54
CA ASP A 44 -14.63 5.61 -7.72
C ASP A 44 -13.19 5.32 -8.18
N PHE A 45 -12.33 6.33 -8.21
CA PHE A 45 -10.91 6.15 -8.55
C PHE A 45 -10.18 5.24 -7.56
N VAL A 46 -10.36 5.47 -6.24
CA VAL A 46 -9.77 4.63 -5.20
C VAL A 46 -10.27 3.19 -5.29
N SER A 47 -11.56 3.00 -5.53
CA SER A 47 -12.15 1.68 -5.72
C SER A 47 -11.54 0.99 -6.94
N TRP A 48 -11.45 1.68 -8.06
CA TRP A 48 -10.82 1.17 -9.28
C TRP A 48 -9.35 0.79 -9.04
N ALA A 49 -8.56 1.64 -8.39
CA ALA A 49 -7.14 1.39 -8.13
C ALA A 49 -6.92 0.17 -7.20
N ARG A 50 -7.83 -0.06 -6.25
CA ARG A 50 -7.82 -1.26 -5.39
C ARG A 50 -8.08 -2.54 -6.17
N PHE A 51 -8.96 -2.50 -7.17
CA PHE A 51 -9.28 -3.66 -8.02
C PHE A 51 -8.24 -3.89 -9.13
N TYR A 52 -7.60 -2.83 -9.62
CA TYR A 52 -6.67 -2.86 -10.74
C TYR A 52 -5.33 -2.20 -10.41
N PRO A 53 -4.57 -2.75 -9.43
CA PRO A 53 -3.29 -2.18 -8.99
C PRO A 53 -2.25 -2.13 -10.11
N ASP A 54 -2.30 -3.06 -11.05
CA ASP A 54 -1.46 -3.11 -12.24
C ASP A 54 -1.72 -1.95 -13.20
N LEU A 55 -2.99 -1.58 -13.40
CA LEU A 55 -3.36 -0.42 -14.23
C LEU A 55 -3.03 0.89 -13.53
N PHE A 56 -3.11 0.93 -12.19
CA PHE A 56 -2.63 2.07 -11.43
C PHE A 56 -1.11 2.26 -11.60
N LEU A 57 -0.32 1.19 -11.59
CA LEU A 57 1.11 1.29 -11.91
C LEU A 57 1.38 1.81 -13.32
N ASP A 58 0.60 1.37 -14.30
CA ASP A 58 0.70 1.90 -15.67
C ASP A 58 0.37 3.40 -15.71
N LEU A 59 -0.62 3.86 -14.91
CA LEU A 59 -1.01 5.26 -14.82
C LEU A 59 0.10 6.16 -14.25
N ILE A 60 0.77 5.72 -13.19
CA ILE A 60 1.86 6.48 -12.53
C ILE A 60 3.24 6.22 -13.15
N LYS A 61 3.30 5.44 -14.21
CA LYS A 61 4.54 5.10 -14.89
C LYS A 61 5.20 6.34 -15.48
N PRO A 62 6.47 6.64 -15.14
CA PRO A 62 7.16 7.77 -15.71
C PRO A 62 7.46 7.54 -17.22
N LYS A 63 7.65 8.62 -17.98
CA LYS A 63 7.97 8.57 -19.43
C LYS A 63 9.22 7.74 -19.71
N THR A 64 10.21 7.80 -18.83
CA THR A 64 11.43 7.01 -18.88
C THR A 64 11.58 6.22 -17.59
N GLY A 65 11.68 4.90 -17.68
CA GLY A 65 11.73 4.01 -16.54
C GLY A 65 10.40 3.27 -16.32
N GLY A 66 10.18 2.80 -15.09
CA GLY A 66 9.07 1.91 -14.79
C GLY A 66 9.29 0.50 -15.35
N ILE A 67 8.37 -0.39 -15.08
CA ILE A 67 8.40 -1.76 -15.59
C ILE A 67 7.24 -2.01 -16.56
N ASN A 68 7.44 -2.94 -17.48
CA ASN A 68 6.37 -3.49 -18.30
C ASN A 68 5.94 -4.80 -17.67
N LEU A 69 4.75 -4.83 -17.10
CA LEU A 69 4.18 -6.01 -16.46
C LEU A 69 3.72 -7.02 -17.52
N HIS A 70 4.12 -8.28 -17.36
CA HIS A 70 3.55 -9.40 -18.09
C HIS A 70 2.14 -9.75 -17.55
N SER A 71 1.35 -10.49 -18.30
CA SER A 71 -0.03 -10.83 -17.94
C SER A 71 -0.16 -11.61 -16.64
N ASP A 72 0.77 -12.52 -16.38
CA ASP A 72 0.86 -13.29 -15.14
C ASP A 72 1.22 -12.43 -13.92
N GLN A 73 2.11 -11.44 -14.10
CA GLN A 73 2.45 -10.46 -13.07
C GLN A 73 1.26 -9.55 -12.72
N ARG A 74 0.48 -9.14 -13.73
CA ARG A 74 -0.77 -8.41 -13.52
C ARG A 74 -1.79 -9.22 -12.74
N THR A 75 -1.93 -10.49 -13.10
CA THR A 75 -2.80 -11.43 -12.38
C THR A 75 -2.35 -11.59 -10.93
N PHE A 76 -1.05 -11.73 -10.67
CA PHE A 76 -0.50 -11.79 -9.32
C PHE A 76 -0.92 -10.58 -8.48
N MET A 77 -0.72 -9.37 -8.97
CA MET A 77 -1.05 -8.15 -8.24
C MET A 77 -2.55 -8.05 -7.94
N ARG A 78 -3.40 -8.39 -8.92
CA ARG A 78 -4.86 -8.38 -8.75
C ARG A 78 -5.32 -9.42 -7.73
N VAL A 79 -4.71 -10.61 -7.72
CA VAL A 79 -5.00 -11.66 -6.74
C VAL A 79 -4.55 -11.23 -5.34
N ALA A 80 -3.33 -10.71 -5.20
CA ALA A 80 -2.79 -10.24 -3.92
C ALA A 80 -3.65 -9.14 -3.27
N MET A 81 -4.26 -8.26 -4.07
CA MET A 81 -5.14 -7.20 -3.56
C MET A 81 -6.56 -7.66 -3.23
N ARG A 82 -7.01 -8.80 -3.72
CA ARG A 82 -8.39 -9.29 -3.60
C ARG A 82 -8.57 -10.38 -2.55
N PHE A 83 -7.56 -11.20 -2.34
CA PHE A 83 -7.64 -12.36 -1.46
C PHE A 83 -6.84 -12.17 -0.18
N LEU A 84 -7.34 -12.70 0.92
CA LEU A 84 -6.68 -12.63 2.24
C LEU A 84 -5.42 -13.50 2.32
N SER A 85 -5.34 -14.52 1.48
CA SER A 85 -4.22 -15.44 1.45
C SER A 85 -3.94 -15.87 0.03
N MET A 86 -2.67 -15.91 -0.33
CA MET A 86 -2.21 -16.35 -1.64
C MET A 86 -0.95 -17.19 -1.47
N TYR A 87 -0.89 -18.31 -2.18
CA TYR A 87 0.31 -19.11 -2.32
C TYR A 87 0.71 -19.13 -3.79
N GLY A 88 1.95 -18.74 -4.08
CA GLY A 88 2.46 -18.68 -5.43
C GLY A 88 3.84 -19.35 -5.58
N VAL A 89 4.01 -20.14 -6.63
CA VAL A 89 5.29 -20.74 -7.01
C VAL A 89 5.71 -20.15 -8.34
N TYR A 90 6.85 -19.47 -8.35
CA TYR A 90 7.35 -18.74 -9.51
C TYR A 90 8.82 -19.06 -9.75
N PRO A 91 9.27 -19.08 -11.01
CA PRO A 91 10.67 -19.34 -11.34
C PRO A 91 11.59 -18.20 -10.83
N ARG A 92 12.89 -18.49 -10.77
CA ARG A 92 13.90 -17.46 -10.52
C ARG A 92 13.86 -16.41 -11.64
N GLY A 93 14.07 -15.14 -11.27
CA GLY A 93 14.07 -14.01 -12.24
C GLY A 93 12.69 -13.45 -12.59
N TRP A 94 11.60 -14.04 -12.08
CA TRP A 94 10.24 -13.55 -12.33
C TRP A 94 9.90 -12.21 -11.64
N SER A 95 10.82 -11.69 -10.83
CA SER A 95 10.64 -10.44 -10.06
C SER A 95 9.62 -10.54 -8.91
N LYS A 96 9.39 -11.73 -8.36
CA LYS A 96 8.42 -12.00 -7.31
C LYS A 96 8.49 -10.99 -6.16
N THR A 97 9.63 -10.86 -5.51
CA THR A 97 9.82 -9.99 -4.35
C THR A 97 9.58 -8.50 -4.67
N PHE A 98 9.96 -8.07 -5.88
CA PHE A 98 9.66 -6.69 -6.32
C PHE A 98 8.16 -6.48 -6.43
N LEU A 99 7.44 -7.43 -7.02
CA LEU A 99 5.98 -7.37 -7.18
C LEU A 99 5.26 -7.45 -5.84
N GLU A 100 5.72 -8.27 -4.90
CA GLU A 100 5.20 -8.33 -3.54
C GLU A 100 5.30 -6.95 -2.86
N VAL A 101 6.50 -6.38 -2.82
CA VAL A 101 6.73 -5.10 -2.12
C VAL A 101 6.00 -3.94 -2.81
N ILE A 102 6.00 -3.85 -4.14
CA ILE A 102 5.27 -2.76 -4.82
C ILE A 102 3.76 -2.91 -4.66
N THR A 103 3.23 -4.13 -4.57
CA THR A 103 1.81 -4.37 -4.26
C THR A 103 1.47 -3.93 -2.84
N MET A 104 2.36 -4.19 -1.85
CA MET A 104 2.23 -3.65 -0.49
C MET A 104 2.22 -2.11 -0.50
N PHE A 105 3.09 -1.46 -1.30
CA PHE A 105 3.10 0.00 -1.44
C PHE A 105 1.75 0.54 -1.93
N ILE A 106 1.21 -0.07 -2.99
CA ILE A 106 -0.10 0.31 -3.52
C ILE A 106 -1.20 0.09 -2.48
N ALA A 107 -1.16 -1.03 -1.77
CA ALA A 107 -2.12 -1.32 -0.72
C ALA A 107 -2.00 -0.29 0.42
N CYS A 108 -0.78 0.08 0.85
CA CYS A 108 -0.57 1.11 1.85
C CYS A 108 -1.16 2.47 1.43
N VAL A 109 -1.06 2.83 0.15
CA VAL A 109 -1.64 4.09 -0.36
C VAL A 109 -3.16 4.07 -0.32
N PHE A 110 -3.79 2.97 -0.72
CA PHE A 110 -5.24 2.91 -0.90
C PHE A 110 -6.04 2.34 0.28
N PHE A 111 -5.36 1.78 1.28
CA PHE A 111 -6.00 1.27 2.50
C PHE A 111 -5.41 1.97 3.73
N PRO A 112 -5.99 3.10 4.16
CA PRO A 112 -5.46 3.85 5.31
C PRO A 112 -5.34 3.00 6.58
N GLY A 113 -4.21 3.11 7.25
CA GLY A 113 -3.94 2.41 8.51
C GLY A 113 -3.68 0.91 8.36
N ILE A 114 -3.45 0.39 7.14
CA ILE A 114 -3.06 -1.02 6.95
C ILE A 114 -1.63 -1.24 7.43
N GLU A 115 -1.38 -2.39 8.04
CA GLU A 115 -0.07 -2.79 8.53
C GLU A 115 0.38 -4.08 7.87
N PHE A 116 1.50 -4.02 7.15
CA PHE A 116 2.16 -5.18 6.55
C PHE A 116 3.40 -5.56 7.31
N ALA A 117 3.70 -6.84 7.35
CA ALA A 117 5.00 -7.34 7.80
C ALA A 117 5.66 -8.15 6.69
N LEU A 118 6.90 -7.76 6.35
CA LEU A 118 7.74 -8.55 5.46
C LEU A 118 8.58 -9.51 6.31
N THR A 119 8.53 -10.80 5.97
CA THR A 119 9.28 -11.83 6.69
C THR A 119 10.34 -12.49 5.80
N ALA A 120 11.48 -12.81 6.37
CA ALA A 120 12.53 -13.61 5.76
C ALA A 120 13.11 -14.57 6.81
N GLN A 121 14.12 -15.37 6.42
CA GLN A 121 14.78 -16.28 7.36
C GLN A 121 15.34 -15.58 8.59
N THR A 122 15.93 -14.40 8.39
CA THR A 122 16.42 -13.53 9.47
C THR A 122 15.83 -12.13 9.32
N LYS A 123 15.73 -11.39 10.43
CA LYS A 123 15.27 -10.00 10.42
C LYS A 123 16.22 -9.09 9.63
N GLU A 124 17.53 -9.38 9.66
CA GLU A 124 18.55 -8.69 8.89
C GLU A 124 18.30 -8.84 7.38
N ASN A 125 18.07 -10.06 6.90
CA ASN A 125 17.76 -10.30 5.47
C ASN A 125 16.45 -9.61 5.06
N ALA A 126 15.44 -9.60 5.91
CA ALA A 126 14.18 -8.92 5.65
C ALA A 126 14.38 -7.39 5.55
N SER A 127 15.20 -6.82 6.45
CA SER A 127 15.51 -5.39 6.45
C SER A 127 16.27 -4.97 5.19
N GLU A 128 17.32 -5.71 4.81
CA GLU A 128 18.09 -5.44 3.60
C GLU A 128 17.21 -5.55 2.35
N LEU A 129 16.39 -6.60 2.27
CA LEU A 129 15.47 -6.80 1.16
C LEU A 129 14.46 -5.66 1.03
N LEU A 130 13.84 -5.23 2.14
CA LEU A 130 12.89 -4.12 2.12
C LEU A 130 13.55 -2.82 1.68
N LYS A 131 14.77 -2.53 2.19
CA LYS A 131 15.57 -1.36 1.81
C LYS A 131 15.90 -1.36 0.32
N ASP A 132 16.36 -2.48 -0.23
CA ASP A 132 16.71 -2.60 -1.64
C ASP A 132 15.47 -2.40 -2.54
N LYS A 133 14.36 -3.03 -2.19
CA LYS A 133 13.13 -2.89 -2.98
C LYS A 133 12.51 -1.50 -2.84
N HIS A 134 12.55 -0.90 -1.66
CA HIS A 134 12.17 0.50 -1.48
C HIS A 134 12.93 1.42 -2.43
N ASN A 135 14.26 1.33 -2.45
CA ASN A 135 15.10 2.17 -3.31
C ASN A 135 14.83 1.92 -4.81
N ASP A 136 14.66 0.66 -5.20
CA ASP A 136 14.34 0.28 -6.58
C ASP A 136 12.94 0.79 -7.00
N ILE A 137 11.95 0.69 -6.13
CA ILE A 137 10.61 1.20 -6.38
C ILE A 137 10.62 2.73 -6.53
N LEU A 138 11.26 3.47 -5.63
CA LEU A 138 11.31 4.93 -5.72
C LEU A 138 12.11 5.44 -6.93
N LYS A 139 13.08 4.67 -7.39
CA LYS A 139 13.81 4.96 -8.65
C LYS A 139 12.90 4.75 -9.86
N LYS A 140 12.13 3.66 -9.91
CA LYS A 140 11.25 3.31 -11.03
C LYS A 140 9.93 4.07 -11.05
N TYR A 141 9.41 4.40 -9.87
CA TYR A 141 8.13 5.07 -9.66
C TYR A 141 8.29 6.20 -8.64
N PRO A 142 8.85 7.35 -9.03
CA PRO A 142 9.11 8.48 -8.14
C PRO A 142 7.84 9.04 -7.46
N TRP A 143 6.67 8.76 -8.02
CA TRP A 143 5.38 9.18 -7.49
C TRP A 143 5.19 8.76 -6.02
N PHE A 144 5.65 7.55 -5.65
CA PHE A 144 5.52 7.05 -4.27
C PHE A 144 6.26 7.88 -3.21
N LYS A 145 7.22 8.72 -3.62
CA LYS A 145 7.91 9.62 -2.67
C LYS A 145 6.96 10.57 -1.95
N ASN A 146 5.87 10.96 -2.63
CA ASN A 146 4.87 11.88 -2.07
C ASN A 146 3.96 11.19 -1.04
N GLU A 147 3.88 9.87 -1.09
CA GLU A 147 3.00 9.07 -0.22
C GLU A 147 3.75 8.52 1.01
N ILE A 148 5.08 8.59 1.03
CA ILE A 148 5.89 8.11 2.14
C ILE A 148 6.16 9.27 3.09
N TYR A 149 5.73 9.11 4.35
CA TYR A 149 6.03 10.06 5.42
C TYR A 149 7.45 9.88 5.95
N GLU A 150 7.85 8.63 6.24
CA GLU A 150 9.15 8.30 6.80
C GLU A 150 9.59 6.89 6.39
N ALA A 151 10.89 6.69 6.16
CA ALA A 151 11.47 5.36 5.96
C ALA A 151 12.74 5.24 6.80
N LYS A 152 12.75 4.24 7.70
CA LYS A 152 13.87 3.93 8.60
C LYS A 152 14.43 2.56 8.25
N PHE A 153 15.75 2.49 8.09
CA PHE A 153 16.45 1.25 7.80
C PHE A 153 17.64 1.11 8.73
N SER A 154 17.69 0.03 9.46
CA SER A 154 18.84 -0.41 10.26
C SER A 154 19.20 -1.86 9.92
N ARG A 155 20.27 -2.38 10.47
CA ARG A 155 20.71 -3.75 10.22
C ARG A 155 19.64 -4.80 10.58
N ASN A 156 18.96 -4.58 11.69
CA ASN A 156 18.01 -5.55 12.24
C ASN A 156 16.58 -5.05 12.27
N ASP A 157 16.28 -3.91 11.60
CA ASP A 157 14.95 -3.33 11.59
C ASP A 157 14.75 -2.43 10.39
N ALA A 158 13.56 -2.48 9.82
CA ALA A 158 13.17 -1.58 8.76
C ALA A 158 11.68 -1.27 8.88
N GLU A 159 11.33 -0.01 8.71
CA GLU A 159 9.96 0.48 8.74
C GLU A 159 9.76 1.55 7.69
N ILE A 160 8.68 1.45 6.94
CA ILE A 160 8.23 2.48 6.00
C ILE A 160 6.84 2.91 6.44
N ARG A 161 6.67 4.19 6.72
CA ARG A 161 5.39 4.82 7.09
C ARG A 161 4.87 5.68 5.96
N PHE A 162 3.61 5.56 5.71
CA PHE A 162 2.89 6.36 4.71
C PHE A 162 2.10 7.49 5.37
N VAL A 163 1.76 8.52 4.59
CA VAL A 163 1.03 9.72 5.07
C VAL A 163 -0.37 9.43 5.63
N ASN A 164 -0.94 8.27 5.32
CA ASN A 164 -2.27 7.82 5.75
C ASN A 164 -2.23 6.82 6.92
N ASP A 165 -1.17 6.83 7.74
CA ASP A 165 -0.93 5.94 8.88
C ASP A 165 -0.72 4.46 8.53
N SER A 166 -0.64 4.10 7.26
CA SER A 166 -0.27 2.73 6.89
C SER A 166 1.24 2.53 7.01
N ARG A 167 1.65 1.27 7.20
CA ARG A 167 3.07 0.95 7.37
C ARG A 167 3.44 -0.42 6.85
N ILE A 168 4.72 -0.55 6.51
CA ILE A 168 5.38 -1.82 6.21
C ILE A 168 6.55 -1.94 7.17
N ASP A 169 6.62 -3.02 7.92
CA ASP A 169 7.75 -3.33 8.79
C ASP A 169 8.32 -4.74 8.51
N VAL A 170 9.37 -5.12 9.21
CA VAL A 170 10.04 -6.41 9.06
C VAL A 170 9.91 -7.23 10.33
N LEU A 171 9.63 -8.54 10.15
CA LEU A 171 9.59 -9.50 11.23
C LEU A 171 10.53 -10.67 10.93
N ALA A 172 11.18 -11.19 11.98
CA ALA A 172 11.86 -12.47 11.87
C ALA A 172 10.85 -13.61 11.83
N ASN A 173 11.10 -14.63 11.02
CA ASN A 173 10.33 -15.86 11.05
C ASN A 173 10.75 -16.70 12.27
N SER A 174 10.37 -16.27 13.47
CA SER A 174 10.72 -16.89 14.74
C SER A 174 9.51 -17.08 15.64
N SER A 175 9.64 -17.92 16.65
CA SER A 175 8.58 -18.15 17.65
C SER A 175 8.20 -16.90 18.44
N SER A 176 9.11 -15.94 18.57
CA SER A 176 8.87 -14.66 19.27
C SER A 176 7.97 -13.68 18.51
N SER A 177 7.81 -13.86 17.19
CA SER A 177 6.91 -13.03 16.36
C SER A 177 5.45 -13.49 16.39
N LYS A 178 5.15 -14.65 16.97
CA LYS A 178 3.80 -15.25 16.99
C LYS A 178 2.72 -14.48 17.75
N GLY A 179 3.08 -13.47 18.54
CA GLY A 179 2.14 -12.64 19.30
C GLY A 179 1.76 -11.32 18.65
N GLN A 180 2.41 -10.96 17.55
CA GLN A 180 2.18 -9.66 16.92
C GLN A 180 0.98 -9.72 15.98
N ARG A 181 -0.04 -8.89 16.27
CA ARG A 181 -1.20 -8.76 15.39
C ARG A 181 -0.86 -7.80 14.25
N ARG A 182 -0.93 -8.30 13.03
CA ARG A 182 -0.83 -7.54 11.79
C ARG A 182 -2.09 -7.76 10.95
N ASN A 183 -2.40 -6.83 10.09
CA ASN A 183 -3.53 -6.98 9.18
C ASN A 183 -3.21 -8.02 8.11
N ILE A 184 -1.95 -8.02 7.64
CA ILE A 184 -1.45 -8.96 6.61
C ILE A 184 0.04 -9.23 6.90
N ILE A 185 0.45 -10.47 6.76
CA ILE A 185 1.83 -10.94 6.91
C ILE A 185 2.28 -11.56 5.58
#